data_f9f0c34a3f382976967be9c5d85fdb9f
#
_entry.id   f9f0c34a3f382976967be9c5d85fdb9f
#
_cell.length_a   1.000
_cell.length_b   1.000
_cell.length_c   1.000
_cell.angle_alpha   90.00
_cell.angle_beta   90.00
_cell.angle_gamma   90.00
#
_symmetry.space_group_name_H-M   'P 1'
#
loop_
_entity.id
_entity.type
_entity.pdbx_description
1 polymer ?
#
loop_
_entity_poly.entity_id
_entity_poly.type
_entity_poly.pdbx_seq_one_letter_code
_entity_poly.pdbx_strand_id
1 'polypeptide(L)'
;MYRTNTCGELRLNHVGQKVTLAGWVQRSRKMGGMTFVDLRDRYGITQLVFNQETDADLCDKANKLGREYVIQVTGTVTERSSKNTNLPTGEIEIIAENLVVLHTAETPPFTIEDESDGGDDIRMQYRYLDLRRSVVRRNLELRHKMAFEVRRYLDELNFLEVETPVLIKSTPEGARDFVVPSRMNPGEFYALPQSPQTLKQLLMVSGFDRYFPVSYTHLTL
;
A
#
# COMPACT_ATOMS: atom_id res chain seq x y z
N MET A 1 20.97 0.95 -2.28
CA MET A 1 19.73 0.26 -1.83
C MET A 1 19.32 0.89 -0.51
N TYR A 2 18.03 1.27 -0.34
CA TYR A 2 17.60 1.96 0.89
C TYR A 2 17.38 1.04 2.09
N ARG A 3 17.24 -0.26 1.88
CA ARG A 3 17.03 -1.25 2.94
C ARG A 3 17.58 -2.61 2.53
N THR A 4 18.01 -3.42 3.51
CA THR A 4 18.36 -4.83 3.35
C THR A 4 17.15 -5.73 3.61
N ASN A 5 16.28 -5.31 4.55
CA ASN A 5 15.14 -6.06 5.03
C ASN A 5 13.89 -5.18 5.11
N THR A 6 12.71 -5.80 5.15
CA THR A 6 11.44 -5.11 5.41
C THR A 6 11.16 -5.03 6.91
N CYS A 7 10.28 -4.09 7.31
CA CYS A 7 9.86 -3.95 8.71
C CYS A 7 8.94 -5.09 9.20
N GLY A 8 8.58 -6.04 8.35
CA GLY A 8 7.68 -7.14 8.70
C GLY A 8 8.31 -8.52 8.71
N GLU A 9 9.55 -8.68 8.21
CA GLU A 9 10.13 -10.02 7.99
C GLU A 9 11.06 -10.52 9.09
N LEU A 10 11.61 -9.63 9.90
CA LEU A 10 12.60 -9.99 10.92
C LEU A 10 11.99 -10.83 12.06
N ARG A 11 12.73 -11.83 12.49
CA ARG A 11 12.35 -12.78 13.56
C ARG A 11 13.57 -13.12 14.42
N LEU A 12 13.41 -13.95 15.44
CA LEU A 12 14.49 -14.38 16.36
C LEU A 12 15.69 -15.00 15.64
N ASN A 13 15.49 -15.67 14.49
CA ASN A 13 16.59 -16.25 13.71
C ASN A 13 17.50 -15.19 13.03
N HIS A 14 17.13 -13.93 13.06
CA HIS A 14 17.93 -12.81 12.56
C HIS A 14 18.74 -12.11 13.67
N VAL A 15 18.60 -12.53 14.94
CA VAL A 15 19.33 -11.94 16.06
C VAL A 15 20.84 -11.99 15.82
N GLY A 16 21.53 -10.87 16.08
CA GLY A 16 22.95 -10.67 15.80
C GLY A 16 23.26 -10.17 14.38
N GLN A 17 22.30 -10.16 13.46
CA GLN A 17 22.51 -9.65 12.12
C GLN A 17 22.43 -8.12 12.08
N LYS A 18 23.33 -7.51 11.30
CA LYS A 18 23.28 -6.08 10.99
C LYS A 18 22.36 -5.86 9.80
N VAL A 19 21.33 -5.02 9.98
CA VAL A 19 20.31 -4.74 8.98
C VAL A 19 20.13 -3.25 8.75
N THR A 20 19.63 -2.89 7.58
CA THR A 20 19.19 -1.53 7.26
C THR A 20 17.71 -1.57 6.95
N LEU A 21 16.91 -0.79 7.68
CA LEU A 21 15.48 -0.61 7.47
C LEU A 21 15.20 0.80 6.98
N ALA A 22 14.16 0.96 6.17
CA ALA A 22 13.64 2.26 5.77
C ALA A 22 12.11 2.25 5.75
N GLY A 23 11.51 3.33 6.26
CA GLY A 23 10.06 3.39 6.40
C GLY A 23 9.60 4.71 7.01
N TRP A 24 8.36 4.71 7.45
CA TRP A 24 7.72 5.83 8.13
C TRP A 24 7.76 5.65 9.65
N VAL A 25 8.06 6.73 10.37
CA VAL A 25 7.94 6.77 11.85
C VAL A 25 6.46 6.75 12.21
N GLN A 26 5.99 5.64 12.75
CA GLN A 26 4.62 5.55 13.24
C GLN A 26 4.47 6.19 14.61
N ARG A 27 5.39 5.88 15.52
CA ARG A 27 5.36 6.37 16.91
C ARG A 27 6.78 6.50 17.44
N SER A 28 7.01 7.54 18.25
CA SER A 28 8.23 7.71 19.03
C SER A 28 7.89 7.88 20.50
N ARG A 29 8.65 7.23 21.39
CA ARG A 29 8.44 7.23 22.85
C ARG A 29 9.76 7.36 23.57
N LYS A 30 9.85 8.27 24.52
CA LYS A 30 11.02 8.43 25.41
C LYS A 30 10.78 7.72 26.74
N MET A 31 11.69 6.88 27.16
CA MET A 31 11.61 6.16 28.44
C MET A 31 13.01 5.93 29.00
N GLY A 32 13.32 6.55 30.14
CA GLY A 32 14.50 6.23 30.95
C GLY A 32 15.85 6.30 30.22
N GLY A 33 16.11 7.38 29.45
CA GLY A 33 17.37 7.52 28.69
C GLY A 33 17.39 6.76 27.35
N MET A 34 16.30 6.09 26.99
CA MET A 34 16.12 5.43 25.70
C MET A 34 14.98 6.05 24.90
N THR A 35 15.14 6.04 23.57
CA THR A 35 14.07 6.40 22.65
C THR A 35 13.69 5.20 21.81
N PHE A 36 12.42 4.84 21.88
CA PHE A 36 11.82 3.75 21.10
C PHE A 36 11.05 4.35 19.92
N VAL A 37 11.34 3.85 18.73
CA VAL A 37 10.67 4.29 17.51
C VAL A 37 10.06 3.07 16.82
N ASP A 38 8.75 3.10 16.60
CA ASP A 38 8.07 2.11 15.80
C ASP A 38 8.18 2.54 14.33
N LEU A 39 9.01 1.84 13.56
CA LEU A 39 9.21 2.05 12.13
C LEU A 39 8.28 1.15 11.34
N ARG A 40 7.50 1.74 10.44
CA ARG A 40 6.52 1.04 9.61
C ARG A 40 6.89 1.10 8.13
N ASP A 41 6.69 0.00 7.44
CA ASP A 41 6.63 -0.04 5.98
C ASP A 41 5.35 -0.75 5.50
N ARG A 42 5.28 -1.13 4.22
CA ARG A 42 4.15 -1.90 3.68
C ARG A 42 3.98 -3.27 4.35
N TYR A 43 5.05 -3.87 4.83
CA TYR A 43 5.11 -5.27 5.25
C TYR A 43 4.90 -5.45 6.76
N GLY A 44 5.13 -4.41 7.55
CA GLY A 44 4.93 -4.47 8.99
C GLY A 44 5.54 -3.31 9.76
N ILE A 45 5.76 -3.56 11.05
CA ILE A 45 6.30 -2.61 12.01
C ILE A 45 7.45 -3.28 12.75
N THR A 46 8.58 -2.58 12.90
CA THR A 46 9.71 -3.01 13.71
C THR A 46 10.09 -1.91 14.69
N GLN A 47 10.33 -2.28 15.96
CA GLN A 47 10.80 -1.36 16.97
C GLN A 47 12.30 -1.10 16.81
N LEU A 48 12.67 0.18 16.83
CA LEU A 48 14.04 0.66 16.90
C LEU A 48 14.31 1.19 18.30
N VAL A 49 15.52 0.96 18.80
CA VAL A 49 15.97 1.44 20.11
C VAL A 49 17.19 2.32 19.93
N PHE A 50 17.12 3.50 20.49
CA PHE A 50 18.21 4.48 20.59
C PHE A 50 18.54 4.69 22.06
N ASN A 51 19.77 4.41 22.47
CA ASN A 51 20.19 4.50 23.84
C ASN A 51 21.14 5.70 24.04
N GLN A 52 20.79 6.59 24.94
CA GLN A 52 21.55 7.80 25.26
C GLN A 52 22.93 7.49 25.85
N GLU A 53 23.06 6.39 26.60
CA GLU A 53 24.33 5.98 27.21
C GLU A 53 25.33 5.48 26.15
N THR A 54 24.82 4.89 25.06
CA THR A 54 25.67 4.35 23.97
C THR A 54 26.02 5.43 22.95
N ASP A 55 25.04 6.24 22.53
CA ASP A 55 25.23 7.35 21.59
C ASP A 55 24.17 8.44 21.85
N ALA A 56 24.62 9.48 22.57
CA ALA A 56 23.76 10.59 22.96
C ALA A 56 23.30 11.42 21.75
N ASP A 57 24.16 11.64 20.76
CA ASP A 57 23.85 12.42 19.57
C ASP A 57 22.82 11.70 18.68
N LEU A 58 22.95 10.39 18.54
CA LEU A 58 21.99 9.56 17.81
C LEU A 58 20.64 9.54 18.51
N CYS A 59 20.62 9.40 19.82
CA CYS A 59 19.41 9.46 20.63
C CYS A 59 18.72 10.82 20.54
N ASP A 60 19.48 11.91 20.56
CA ASP A 60 18.94 13.27 20.39
C ASP A 60 18.36 13.54 19.00
N LYS A 61 18.94 12.94 17.96
CA LYS A 61 18.36 12.94 16.61
C LYS A 61 17.03 12.17 16.60
N ALA A 62 16.99 11.00 17.21
CA ALA A 62 15.78 10.18 17.31
C ALA A 62 14.67 10.88 18.10
N ASN A 63 15.02 11.66 19.12
CA ASN A 63 14.09 12.46 19.91
C ASN A 63 13.35 13.55 19.11
N LYS A 64 13.90 13.98 17.97
CA LYS A 64 13.32 15.01 17.09
C LYS A 64 12.46 14.44 15.99
N LEU A 65 12.32 13.10 15.92
CA LEU A 65 11.52 12.45 14.90
C LEU A 65 10.03 12.70 15.12
N GLY A 66 9.39 13.25 14.10
CA GLY A 66 7.93 13.40 14.01
C GLY A 66 7.25 12.17 13.40
N ARG A 67 5.92 12.07 13.58
CA ARG A 67 5.11 11.05 12.91
C ARG A 67 5.23 11.19 11.39
N GLU A 68 5.24 10.05 10.70
CA GLU A 68 5.32 9.94 9.25
C GLU A 68 6.62 10.48 8.62
N TYR A 69 7.62 10.88 9.42
CA TYR A 69 8.95 11.13 8.88
C TYR A 69 9.47 9.88 8.20
N VAL A 70 10.10 10.04 7.05
CA VAL A 70 10.76 8.96 6.31
C VAL A 70 12.19 8.85 6.79
N ILE A 71 12.52 7.71 7.36
CA ILE A 71 13.86 7.48 7.90
C ILE A 71 14.48 6.20 7.36
N GLN A 72 15.80 6.18 7.37
CA GLN A 72 16.61 4.98 7.18
C GLN A 72 17.42 4.76 8.46
N VAL A 73 17.41 3.53 8.97
CA VAL A 73 18.14 3.15 10.18
C VAL A 73 18.95 1.90 9.90
N THR A 74 20.23 1.92 10.27
CA THR A 74 21.09 0.75 10.29
C THR A 74 21.36 0.38 11.74
N GLY A 75 21.28 -0.90 12.07
CA GLY A 75 21.51 -1.40 13.42
C GLY A 75 21.52 -2.91 13.49
N THR A 76 21.70 -3.41 14.69
CA THR A 76 21.78 -4.85 14.97
C THR A 76 20.46 -5.37 15.54
N VAL A 77 19.99 -6.50 15.01
CA VAL A 77 18.79 -7.19 15.51
C VAL A 77 19.07 -7.81 16.85
N THR A 78 18.24 -7.54 17.85
CA THR A 78 18.32 -8.12 19.20
C THR A 78 16.98 -8.67 19.63
N GLU A 79 16.98 -9.59 20.59
CA GLU A 79 15.76 -10.06 21.23
C GLU A 79 15.24 -9.00 22.20
N ARG A 80 13.93 -8.75 22.18
CA ARG A 80 13.31 -7.79 23.11
C ARG A 80 13.22 -8.36 24.51
N SER A 81 13.53 -7.53 25.49
CA SER A 81 13.33 -7.85 26.91
C SER A 81 11.83 -7.96 27.27
N SER A 82 10.98 -7.13 26.63
CA SER A 82 9.52 -7.17 26.78
C SER A 82 8.88 -7.47 25.42
N LYS A 83 8.47 -8.72 25.23
CA LYS A 83 7.87 -9.17 23.95
C LYS A 83 6.48 -8.61 23.74
N ASN A 84 6.16 -8.24 22.49
CA ASN A 84 4.85 -7.76 22.09
C ASN A 84 4.18 -8.80 21.17
N THR A 85 3.27 -9.56 21.71
CA THR A 85 2.55 -10.64 20.99
C THR A 85 1.60 -10.13 19.90
N ASN A 86 1.28 -8.82 19.88
CA ASN A 86 0.39 -8.22 18.88
C ASN A 86 1.09 -7.90 17.55
N LEU A 87 2.43 -8.00 17.51
CA LEU A 87 3.22 -7.75 16.32
C LEU A 87 3.97 -9.01 15.90
N PRO A 88 3.99 -9.36 14.61
CA PRO A 88 4.77 -10.48 14.10
C PRO A 88 6.28 -10.35 14.37
N THR A 89 6.79 -9.13 14.49
CA THR A 89 8.18 -8.76 14.83
C THR A 89 8.36 -8.44 16.31
N GLY A 90 7.35 -8.67 17.13
CA GLY A 90 7.32 -8.22 18.53
C GLY A 90 8.27 -8.95 19.48
N GLU A 91 8.98 -9.98 19.02
CA GLU A 91 10.02 -10.67 19.78
C GLU A 91 11.41 -10.04 19.61
N ILE A 92 11.58 -9.20 18.59
CA ILE A 92 12.86 -8.56 18.25
C ILE A 92 12.75 -7.03 18.25
N GLU A 93 13.88 -6.39 18.39
CA GLU A 93 14.07 -4.96 18.18
C GLU A 93 15.42 -4.69 17.50
N ILE A 94 15.61 -3.49 17.00
CA ILE A 94 16.86 -3.08 16.37
C ILE A 94 17.56 -2.08 17.28
N ILE A 95 18.75 -2.40 17.74
CA ILE A 95 19.63 -1.43 18.39
C ILE A 95 20.23 -0.56 17.27
N ALA A 96 19.81 0.68 17.22
CA ALA A 96 20.19 1.59 16.17
C ALA A 96 21.66 2.07 16.31
N GLU A 97 22.39 2.02 15.21
CA GLU A 97 23.79 2.47 15.12
C GLU A 97 23.92 3.69 14.21
N ASN A 98 22.98 3.88 13.27
CA ASN A 98 22.95 5.03 12.39
C ASN A 98 21.50 5.41 12.04
N LEU A 99 21.25 6.71 11.92
CA LEU A 99 19.95 7.28 11.56
C LEU A 99 20.13 8.36 10.50
N VAL A 100 19.44 8.19 9.39
CA VAL A 100 19.30 9.19 8.32
C VAL A 100 17.84 9.58 8.19
N VAL A 101 17.54 10.87 8.34
CA VAL A 101 16.21 11.40 8.01
C VAL A 101 16.19 11.68 6.51
N LEU A 102 15.45 10.87 5.76
CA LEU A 102 15.31 11.00 4.31
C LEU A 102 14.35 12.13 3.95
N HIS A 103 13.27 12.27 4.71
CA HIS A 103 12.30 13.35 4.54
C HIS A 103 11.53 13.60 5.83
N THR A 104 11.23 14.85 6.09
CA THR A 104 10.32 15.27 7.16
C THR A 104 8.87 15.27 6.66
N ALA A 105 7.91 15.23 7.55
CA ALA A 105 6.49 15.30 7.24
C ALA A 105 5.79 16.27 8.21
N GLU A 106 4.73 16.91 7.73
CA GLU A 106 3.79 17.59 8.61
C GLU A 106 3.00 16.59 9.44
N THR A 107 2.40 17.03 10.54
CA THR A 107 1.55 16.16 11.36
C THR A 107 0.36 15.70 10.54
N PRO A 108 0.13 14.36 10.41
CA PRO A 108 -1.01 13.86 9.66
C PRO A 108 -2.33 14.34 10.25
N PRO A 109 -3.37 14.56 9.42
CA PRO A 109 -4.67 15.03 9.87
C PRO A 109 -5.46 13.99 10.68
N PHE A 110 -5.00 12.74 10.70
CA PHE A 110 -5.54 11.63 11.50
C PHE A 110 -4.45 10.59 11.79
N THR A 111 -4.69 9.74 12.78
CA THR A 111 -3.77 8.66 13.15
C THR A 111 -3.81 7.53 12.12
N ILE A 112 -2.65 7.16 11.56
CA ILE A 112 -2.53 6.08 10.55
C ILE A 112 -2.38 4.73 11.28
N GLU A 113 -3.45 4.31 11.92
CA GLU A 113 -3.59 3.05 12.66
C GLU A 113 -4.91 2.38 12.27
N ASP A 114 -5.09 1.10 12.61
CA ASP A 114 -6.32 0.37 12.25
C ASP A 114 -7.56 0.99 12.89
N GLU A 115 -7.46 1.42 14.14
CA GLU A 115 -8.43 2.28 14.81
C GLU A 115 -8.01 3.73 14.66
N SER A 116 -8.53 4.39 13.60
CA SER A 116 -8.22 5.78 13.30
C SER A 116 -9.20 6.73 13.96
N ASP A 117 -8.71 7.87 14.41
CA ASP A 117 -9.51 9.02 14.89
C ASP A 117 -10.09 9.88 13.77
N GLY A 118 -9.74 9.60 12.51
CA GLY A 118 -10.24 10.30 11.33
C GLY A 118 -11.63 9.80 10.89
N GLY A 119 -12.59 10.72 10.72
CA GLY A 119 -13.87 10.44 10.07
C GLY A 119 -13.71 10.12 8.57
N ASP A 120 -14.79 9.63 7.94
CA ASP A 120 -14.76 9.19 6.54
C ASP A 120 -14.38 10.32 5.58
N ASP A 121 -14.88 11.52 5.78
CA ASP A 121 -14.61 12.67 4.92
C ASP A 121 -13.11 13.02 4.88
N ILE A 122 -12.48 13.13 6.04
CA ILE A 122 -11.05 13.46 6.12
C ILE A 122 -10.17 12.33 5.58
N ARG A 123 -10.58 11.06 5.78
CA ARG A 123 -9.88 9.90 5.21
C ARG A 123 -10.00 9.84 3.69
N MET A 124 -11.15 10.25 3.13
CA MET A 124 -11.32 10.36 1.68
C MET A 124 -10.53 11.53 1.10
N GLN A 125 -10.48 12.67 1.77
CA GLN A 125 -9.66 13.82 1.36
C GLN A 125 -8.16 13.47 1.33
N TYR A 126 -7.68 12.75 2.34
CA TYR A 126 -6.29 12.31 2.44
C TYR A 126 -6.15 10.80 2.18
N ARG A 127 -6.77 10.32 1.11
CA ARG A 127 -6.86 8.89 0.79
C ARG A 127 -5.50 8.19 0.75
N TYR A 128 -4.45 8.86 0.29
CA TYR A 128 -3.09 8.34 0.24
C TYR A 128 -2.51 8.01 1.63
N LEU A 129 -2.95 8.67 2.69
CA LEU A 129 -2.61 8.34 4.08
C LEU A 129 -3.46 7.17 4.60
N ASP A 130 -4.76 7.18 4.30
CA ASP A 130 -5.67 6.10 4.69
C ASP A 130 -5.26 4.75 4.08
N LEU A 131 -4.72 4.74 2.85
CA LEU A 131 -4.18 3.56 2.19
C LEU A 131 -2.96 2.93 2.91
N ARG A 132 -2.29 3.66 3.81
CA ARG A 132 -1.21 3.13 4.65
C ARG A 132 -1.72 2.27 5.81
N ARG A 133 -3.01 2.36 6.16
CA ARG A 133 -3.63 1.54 7.21
C ARG A 133 -3.70 0.08 6.78
N SER A 134 -3.45 -0.83 7.73
CA SER A 134 -3.37 -2.26 7.42
C SER A 134 -4.73 -2.83 6.96
N VAL A 135 -5.84 -2.34 7.48
CA VAL A 135 -7.20 -2.76 7.09
C VAL A 135 -7.44 -2.46 5.61
N VAL A 136 -7.19 -1.22 5.17
CA VAL A 136 -7.42 -0.80 3.77
C VAL A 136 -6.47 -1.53 2.82
N ARG A 137 -5.20 -1.66 3.22
CA ARG A 137 -4.21 -2.39 2.44
C ARG A 137 -4.60 -3.86 2.24
N ARG A 138 -5.03 -4.56 3.31
CA ARG A 138 -5.48 -5.96 3.21
C ARG A 138 -6.64 -6.14 2.23
N ASN A 139 -7.57 -5.18 2.17
CA ASN A 139 -8.66 -5.22 1.21
C ASN A 139 -8.15 -5.11 -0.24
N LEU A 140 -7.16 -4.24 -0.50
CA LEU A 140 -6.54 -4.15 -1.83
C LEU A 140 -5.74 -5.41 -2.19
N GLU A 141 -5.02 -5.97 -1.23
CA GLU A 141 -4.29 -7.22 -1.42
C GLU A 141 -5.23 -8.40 -1.68
N LEU A 142 -6.36 -8.46 -0.97
CA LEU A 142 -7.41 -9.47 -1.20
C LEU A 142 -8.00 -9.31 -2.61
N ARG A 143 -8.38 -8.09 -3.00
CA ARG A 143 -8.91 -7.81 -4.34
C ARG A 143 -7.92 -8.24 -5.44
N HIS A 144 -6.63 -7.90 -5.26
CA HIS A 144 -5.58 -8.32 -6.20
C HIS A 144 -5.51 -9.84 -6.33
N LYS A 145 -5.48 -10.56 -5.20
CA LYS A 145 -5.43 -12.03 -5.19
C LYS A 145 -6.66 -12.63 -5.85
N MET A 146 -7.86 -12.13 -5.54
CA MET A 146 -9.10 -12.60 -6.16
C MET A 146 -9.07 -12.42 -7.68
N ALA A 147 -8.70 -11.23 -8.17
CA ALA A 147 -8.62 -10.96 -9.59
C ALA A 147 -7.59 -11.87 -10.29
N PHE A 148 -6.46 -12.13 -9.64
CA PHE A 148 -5.43 -13.02 -10.16
C PHE A 148 -5.92 -14.47 -10.25
N GLU A 149 -6.60 -14.98 -9.20
CA GLU A 149 -7.15 -16.35 -9.18
C GLU A 149 -8.26 -16.53 -10.23
N VAL A 150 -9.12 -15.53 -10.44
CA VAL A 150 -10.14 -15.58 -11.50
C VAL A 150 -9.48 -15.70 -12.88
N ARG A 151 -8.44 -14.88 -13.15
CA ARG A 151 -7.69 -14.97 -14.41
C ARG A 151 -7.06 -16.34 -14.60
N ARG A 152 -6.40 -16.87 -13.57
CA ARG A 152 -5.77 -18.20 -13.61
C ARG A 152 -6.79 -19.28 -13.90
N TYR A 153 -7.92 -19.27 -13.19
CA TYR A 153 -9.00 -20.23 -13.38
C TYR A 153 -9.57 -20.20 -14.82
N LEU A 154 -9.77 -19.01 -15.37
CA LEU A 154 -10.28 -18.86 -16.75
C LEU A 154 -9.23 -19.28 -17.79
N ASP A 155 -7.96 -18.98 -17.56
CA ASP A 155 -6.86 -19.41 -18.42
C ASP A 155 -6.75 -20.94 -18.47
N GLU A 156 -6.86 -21.64 -17.32
CA GLU A 156 -6.88 -23.11 -17.23
C GLU A 156 -8.06 -23.73 -18.02
N LEU A 157 -9.14 -22.97 -18.21
CA LEU A 157 -10.31 -23.36 -19.04
C LEU A 157 -10.19 -22.92 -20.50
N ASN A 158 -9.02 -22.42 -20.92
CA ASN A 158 -8.73 -21.88 -22.24
C ASN A 158 -9.60 -20.67 -22.62
N PHE A 159 -9.97 -19.82 -21.65
CA PHE A 159 -10.56 -18.53 -21.93
C PHE A 159 -9.49 -17.49 -22.21
N LEU A 160 -9.64 -16.74 -23.28
CA LEU A 160 -8.76 -15.63 -23.64
C LEU A 160 -9.22 -14.34 -22.97
N GLU A 161 -8.31 -13.67 -22.23
CA GLU A 161 -8.56 -12.31 -21.73
C GLU A 161 -8.44 -11.34 -22.89
N VAL A 162 -9.51 -10.59 -23.18
CA VAL A 162 -9.51 -9.59 -24.25
C VAL A 162 -9.85 -8.22 -23.69
N GLU A 163 -8.95 -7.27 -23.89
CA GLU A 163 -9.18 -5.88 -23.54
C GLU A 163 -9.94 -5.19 -24.69
N THR A 164 -11.10 -4.62 -24.36
CA THR A 164 -11.93 -3.89 -25.32
C THR A 164 -11.83 -2.37 -25.11
N PRO A 165 -11.96 -1.55 -26.16
CA PRO A 165 -11.94 -0.10 -26.03
C PRO A 165 -12.99 0.42 -25.04
N VAL A 166 -12.60 1.34 -24.17
CA VAL A 166 -13.47 1.97 -23.17
C VAL A 166 -14.17 3.21 -23.75
N LEU A 167 -13.50 3.96 -24.63
CA LEU A 167 -14.07 5.09 -25.35
C LEU A 167 -14.47 4.66 -26.75
N ILE A 168 -15.78 4.59 -27.02
CA ILE A 168 -16.33 4.17 -28.30
C ILE A 168 -17.44 5.14 -28.75
N LYS A 169 -18.05 4.88 -29.90
CA LYS A 169 -19.29 5.54 -30.31
C LYS A 169 -20.45 5.04 -29.45
N SER A 170 -21.38 5.93 -29.08
CA SER A 170 -22.58 5.53 -28.35
C SER A 170 -23.36 4.43 -29.11
N THR A 171 -23.77 3.41 -28.36
CA THR A 171 -24.52 2.27 -28.87
C THR A 171 -25.94 2.27 -28.30
N PRO A 172 -26.97 1.83 -29.04
CA PRO A 172 -28.35 1.87 -28.56
C PRO A 172 -28.71 0.72 -27.60
N GLU A 173 -27.82 0.33 -26.74
CA GLU A 173 -27.94 -0.86 -25.86
C GLU A 173 -28.71 -0.60 -24.54
N GLY A 174 -29.73 0.23 -24.56
CA GLY A 174 -30.79 0.26 -23.54
C GLY A 174 -30.58 1.20 -22.38
N ALA A 175 -29.36 1.50 -21.97
CA ALA A 175 -29.06 2.46 -20.90
C ALA A 175 -28.36 3.71 -21.45
N ARG A 176 -28.51 4.84 -20.75
CA ARG A 176 -27.85 6.09 -21.18
C ARG A 176 -26.34 5.99 -20.93
N ASP A 177 -25.58 6.13 -22.01
CA ASP A 177 -24.12 6.21 -21.92
C ASP A 177 -23.68 7.55 -21.31
N PHE A 178 -22.55 7.53 -20.60
CA PHE A 178 -21.83 8.76 -20.28
C PHE A 178 -21.08 9.23 -21.51
N VAL A 179 -21.28 10.48 -21.91
CA VAL A 179 -20.64 11.06 -23.08
C VAL A 179 -19.45 11.94 -22.71
N VAL A 180 -18.39 11.86 -23.50
CA VAL A 180 -17.16 12.63 -23.35
C VAL A 180 -16.96 13.47 -24.62
N PRO A 181 -16.91 14.82 -24.54
CA PRO A 181 -16.67 15.65 -25.71
C PRO A 181 -15.33 15.34 -26.38
N SER A 182 -15.33 15.24 -27.72
CA SER A 182 -14.10 15.13 -28.48
C SER A 182 -13.37 16.46 -28.53
N ARG A 183 -12.07 16.47 -28.19
CA ARG A 183 -11.22 17.65 -28.36
C ARG A 183 -10.78 17.85 -29.81
N MET A 184 -10.73 16.76 -30.58
CA MET A 184 -10.23 16.78 -31.95
C MET A 184 -11.32 17.16 -32.96
N ASN A 185 -12.59 16.82 -32.68
CA ASN A 185 -13.70 17.02 -33.58
C ASN A 185 -14.80 17.82 -32.87
N PRO A 186 -14.91 19.13 -33.08
CA PRO A 186 -15.97 19.96 -32.49
C PRO A 186 -17.35 19.44 -32.80
N GLY A 187 -18.21 19.29 -31.78
CA GLY A 187 -19.57 18.80 -31.91
C GLY A 187 -19.72 17.27 -31.90
N GLU A 188 -18.62 16.52 -31.83
CA GLU A 188 -18.63 15.07 -31.70
C GLU A 188 -18.33 14.63 -30.28
N PHE A 189 -18.78 13.41 -29.91
CA PHE A 189 -18.63 12.84 -28.57
C PHE A 189 -18.20 11.38 -28.65
N TYR A 190 -17.36 11.00 -27.72
CA TYR A 190 -17.16 9.61 -27.35
C TYR A 190 -18.19 9.20 -26.31
N ALA A 191 -18.42 7.91 -26.19
CA ALA A 191 -19.23 7.34 -25.11
C ALA A 191 -18.44 6.36 -24.25
N LEU A 192 -18.78 6.32 -22.96
CA LEU A 192 -18.40 5.25 -22.05
C LEU A 192 -19.59 4.28 -21.98
N PRO A 193 -19.60 3.19 -22.76
CA PRO A 193 -20.74 2.29 -22.81
C PRO A 193 -20.90 1.54 -21.51
N GLN A 194 -22.14 1.27 -21.13
CA GLN A 194 -22.42 0.44 -19.94
C GLN A 194 -22.22 -1.05 -20.19
N SER A 195 -22.26 -1.49 -21.44
CA SER A 195 -22.03 -2.88 -21.83
C SER A 195 -21.14 -2.97 -23.06
N PRO A 196 -20.18 -3.91 -23.09
CA PRO A 196 -19.36 -4.21 -24.27
C PRO A 196 -20.04 -5.15 -25.26
N GLN A 197 -21.36 -5.22 -25.30
CA GLN A 197 -22.11 -6.27 -26.01
C GLN A 197 -21.76 -6.34 -27.51
N THR A 198 -21.71 -5.20 -28.19
CA THR A 198 -21.31 -5.15 -29.61
C THR A 198 -19.89 -5.71 -29.82
N LEU A 199 -18.95 -5.34 -28.99
CA LEU A 199 -17.58 -5.82 -29.09
C LEU A 199 -17.48 -7.33 -28.77
N LYS A 200 -18.26 -7.83 -27.81
CA LYS A 200 -18.38 -9.26 -27.52
C LYS A 200 -18.92 -10.05 -28.73
N GLN A 201 -19.94 -9.53 -29.41
CA GLN A 201 -20.50 -10.15 -30.63
C GLN A 201 -19.46 -10.19 -31.74
N LEU A 202 -18.68 -9.12 -31.93
CA LEU A 202 -17.61 -9.07 -32.94
C LEU A 202 -16.54 -10.14 -32.64
N LEU A 203 -16.15 -10.33 -31.38
CA LEU A 203 -15.19 -11.38 -30.99
C LEU A 203 -15.75 -12.77 -31.32
N MET A 204 -17.03 -13.03 -31.02
CA MET A 204 -17.66 -14.33 -31.33
C MET A 204 -17.73 -14.58 -32.84
N VAL A 205 -18.12 -13.60 -33.63
CA VAL A 205 -18.14 -13.70 -35.09
C VAL A 205 -16.75 -13.91 -35.67
N SER A 206 -15.72 -13.37 -34.98
CA SER A 206 -14.31 -13.56 -35.35
C SER A 206 -13.73 -14.93 -34.95
N GLY A 207 -14.54 -15.79 -34.33
CA GLY A 207 -14.14 -17.15 -33.99
C GLY A 207 -13.58 -17.32 -32.57
N PHE A 208 -13.68 -16.32 -31.72
CA PHE A 208 -13.32 -16.46 -30.29
C PHE A 208 -14.50 -17.07 -29.52
N ASP A 209 -14.46 -18.35 -29.26
CA ASP A 209 -15.52 -19.12 -28.59
C ASP A 209 -15.42 -19.06 -27.05
N ARG A 210 -14.20 -18.78 -26.53
CA ARG A 210 -13.92 -18.65 -25.09
C ARG A 210 -13.10 -17.40 -24.80
N TYR A 211 -13.75 -16.37 -24.33
CA TYR A 211 -13.08 -15.11 -23.96
C TYR A 211 -13.80 -14.45 -22.78
N PHE A 212 -13.11 -13.54 -22.11
CA PHE A 212 -13.68 -12.68 -21.09
C PHE A 212 -13.08 -11.27 -21.18
N PRO A 213 -13.87 -10.19 -21.06
CA PRO A 213 -13.38 -8.83 -21.01
C PRO A 213 -13.09 -8.41 -19.58
N VAL A 214 -12.00 -7.69 -19.36
CA VAL A 214 -11.57 -7.23 -18.01
C VAL A 214 -12.08 -5.84 -17.67
N SER A 215 -12.35 -5.01 -18.67
CA SER A 215 -12.49 -3.55 -18.50
C SER A 215 -13.80 -3.06 -17.90
N TYR A 216 -14.86 -3.87 -17.86
CA TYR A 216 -16.20 -3.39 -17.49
C TYR A 216 -16.63 -3.61 -16.05
N THR A 217 -15.98 -4.46 -15.32
CA THR A 217 -16.24 -4.69 -13.88
C THR A 217 -15.92 -3.48 -12.99
N HIS A 218 -15.32 -2.45 -13.54
CA HIS A 218 -14.93 -1.25 -12.82
C HIS A 218 -15.81 -0.02 -13.08
N LEU A 219 -16.70 -0.08 -14.06
CA LEU A 219 -17.58 1.04 -14.45
C LEU A 219 -19.01 0.91 -13.89
N THR A 220 -19.35 -0.24 -13.32
CA THR A 220 -20.62 -0.45 -12.62
C THR A 220 -20.45 -0.17 -11.13
N LEU A 221 -20.42 1.10 -10.76
CA LEU A 221 -20.63 1.61 -9.41
C LEU A 221 -21.90 2.45 -9.39
#